data_695e49eaec286c0149517566016dc93e
#
_entry.id   695e49eaec286c0149517566016dc93e
#
_cell.length_a   1.000
_cell.length_b   1.000
_cell.length_c   1.000
_cell.angle_alpha   90.00
_cell.angle_beta   90.00
_cell.angle_gamma   90.00
#
_symmetry.space_group_name_H-M   'P 1'
#
loop_
_entity.id
_entity.type
_entity.pdbx_description
1 polymer ?
#
loop_
_entity_poly.entity_id
_entity_poly.type
_entity_poly.pdbx_seq_one_letter_code
_entity_poly.pdbx_strand_id
1 'polypeptide(L)'
;DGNINEKPGNYEAMGSISKNQFSDQVTPLLYMQNRTKEKDTWRALGNIYLQITPVKGLQIKTLFAPNYDNYTIGQFDNTLVSDYDKNIAQLTKNQNFSYTWDNTITYSNTFAEKHSVNLLGLFSMAKYQTNYNYLKYTGVMDGTLWYNLASGTYDAGSSTTSYTENSMMSFALRANYSYAGKYMVTATVRADGSSKFAPGHKWGWFPSAAVAWRMSEESWMQEATWLTNLKWRLSYGITGNNSGIGNYATEQSVAGPVYYPFGGSYATGYYPNAIVDQNLTWETSSEWNAGVDFGFVRDRVTGTIDFYNKVSSDLLYSVELPLEAGGQTVVTNVGSVLKRVIEIGLKSVNVDVNGWRWETAFTLAHNHNEVLEINGSGTDLPNDGLFIGKSINNVYGYQWDGIVSDKMMAVPDNDIAKQKGLTPGTEMKEADYYYTCYGWTEGQPIIKDVNGDGKFSDADKKVYSSDPKITGSLTSTLTWKGIEFAFSLYGKYGQT
;
A
#
# COMPACT_ATOMS: atom_id res chain seq x y z
N ASP A 1 26.16 -34.64 -14.42
CA ASP A 1 25.68 -34.98 -15.76
C ASP A 1 24.33 -35.68 -15.68
N GLY A 2 23.36 -34.99 -15.20
CA GLY A 2 22.03 -35.54 -15.21
C GLY A 2 21.58 -35.74 -16.64
N ASN A 3 21.42 -36.99 -17.05
CA ASN A 3 20.83 -37.40 -18.33
C ASN A 3 19.37 -36.95 -18.42
N ILE A 4 19.15 -35.67 -18.16
CA ILE A 4 17.85 -34.99 -18.15
C ILE A 4 17.17 -35.15 -19.51
N ASN A 5 17.99 -35.26 -20.56
CA ASN A 5 17.52 -35.33 -21.95
C ASN A 5 17.38 -36.74 -22.48
N GLU A 6 17.90 -37.77 -21.81
CA GLU A 6 17.86 -39.16 -22.33
C GLU A 6 16.55 -39.85 -22.07
N LYS A 7 15.81 -39.47 -21.04
CA LYS A 7 14.49 -40.05 -20.73
C LYS A 7 13.53 -38.94 -20.34
N PRO A 8 12.74 -38.44 -21.29
CA PRO A 8 11.64 -37.56 -20.94
C PRO A 8 10.75 -38.23 -19.91
N GLY A 9 10.65 -37.66 -18.72
CA GLY A 9 9.88 -38.19 -17.61
C GLY A 9 10.69 -38.81 -16.45
N ASN A 10 12.01 -38.82 -16.49
CA ASN A 10 12.82 -39.22 -15.34
C ASN A 10 13.02 -38.01 -14.39
N TYR A 11 11.95 -37.66 -13.70
CA TYR A 11 11.91 -36.50 -12.81
C TYR A 11 12.58 -36.74 -11.46
N GLU A 12 12.74 -38.02 -11.06
CA GLU A 12 13.46 -38.40 -9.86
C GLU A 12 14.95 -38.00 -9.94
N ALA A 13 15.55 -38.23 -11.11
CA ALA A 13 16.93 -37.83 -11.33
C ALA A 13 17.08 -36.30 -11.34
N MET A 14 16.10 -35.57 -11.92
CA MET A 14 16.09 -34.12 -11.89
C MET A 14 15.93 -33.56 -10.49
N GLY A 15 15.01 -34.09 -9.70
CA GLY A 15 14.80 -33.69 -8.31
C GLY A 15 16.02 -33.93 -7.45
N SER A 16 16.64 -35.10 -7.57
CA SER A 16 17.88 -35.46 -6.86
C SER A 16 19.06 -34.56 -7.23
N ILE A 17 19.23 -34.27 -8.51
CA ILE A 17 20.29 -33.40 -8.99
C ILE A 17 20.07 -31.96 -8.49
N SER A 18 18.84 -31.48 -8.57
CA SER A 18 18.49 -30.12 -8.10
C SER A 18 18.79 -29.97 -6.61
N LYS A 19 18.38 -30.91 -5.78
CA LYS A 19 18.63 -30.88 -4.32
C LYS A 19 20.10 -30.99 -3.96
N ASN A 20 20.90 -31.74 -4.73
CA ASN A 20 22.28 -32.06 -4.35
C ASN A 20 23.32 -31.13 -4.94
N GLN A 21 23.05 -30.38 -6.02
CA GLN A 21 24.09 -29.62 -6.73
C GLN A 21 23.91 -28.09 -6.70
N PHE A 22 22.67 -27.60 -6.65
CA PHE A 22 22.43 -26.16 -6.86
C PHE A 22 21.68 -25.43 -5.76
N SER A 23 20.99 -26.14 -4.93
CA SER A 23 20.24 -25.71 -3.75
C SER A 23 19.13 -26.72 -3.49
N ASP A 24 18.40 -26.58 -2.40
CA ASP A 24 17.19 -27.36 -2.10
C ASP A 24 15.99 -27.04 -3.00
N GLN A 25 16.22 -26.37 -4.14
CA GLN A 25 15.14 -25.98 -5.05
C GLN A 25 14.78 -27.10 -6.01
N VAL A 26 13.50 -27.40 -6.08
CA VAL A 26 12.91 -28.35 -7.00
C VAL A 26 12.55 -27.65 -8.32
N THR A 27 12.77 -28.32 -9.46
CA THR A 27 12.42 -27.73 -10.76
C THR A 27 10.91 -27.50 -10.87
N PRO A 28 10.46 -26.45 -11.60
CA PRO A 28 9.04 -26.20 -11.81
C PRO A 28 8.28 -27.38 -12.42
N LEU A 29 8.91 -28.13 -13.31
CA LEU A 29 8.31 -29.28 -13.97
C LEU A 29 8.05 -30.41 -12.97
N LEU A 30 8.98 -30.65 -12.03
CA LEU A 30 8.80 -31.65 -10.99
C LEU A 30 7.62 -31.27 -10.07
N TYR A 31 7.50 -29.99 -9.70
CA TYR A 31 6.34 -29.49 -8.95
C TYR A 31 5.02 -29.71 -9.69
N MET A 32 4.95 -29.39 -10.98
CA MET A 32 3.73 -29.54 -11.77
C MET A 32 3.20 -30.96 -11.83
N GLN A 33 4.09 -31.95 -11.73
CA GLN A 33 3.72 -33.35 -11.83
C GLN A 33 3.49 -34.05 -10.48
N ASN A 34 4.08 -33.53 -9.41
CA ASN A 34 4.13 -34.18 -8.12
C ASN A 34 3.46 -33.36 -7.00
N ARG A 35 2.88 -32.21 -7.34
CA ARG A 35 2.03 -31.39 -6.46
C ARG A 35 0.63 -31.32 -7.03
N THR A 36 -0.35 -31.66 -6.22
CA THR A 36 -1.76 -31.37 -6.49
C THR A 36 -2.21 -30.25 -5.56
N LYS A 37 -2.76 -29.17 -6.12
CA LYS A 37 -3.32 -28.06 -5.35
C LYS A 37 -4.66 -27.66 -5.94
N GLU A 38 -5.70 -27.79 -5.14
CA GLU A 38 -7.08 -27.46 -5.50
C GLU A 38 -7.59 -26.35 -4.62
N LYS A 39 -8.35 -25.44 -5.19
CA LYS A 39 -8.97 -24.33 -4.45
C LYS A 39 -10.44 -24.20 -4.85
N ASP A 40 -11.31 -24.39 -3.88
CA ASP A 40 -12.72 -24.09 -3.99
C ASP A 40 -13.06 -22.80 -3.28
N THR A 41 -13.83 -21.94 -3.94
CA THR A 41 -14.22 -20.65 -3.37
C THR A 41 -15.72 -20.46 -3.54
N TRP A 42 -16.39 -20.16 -2.43
CA TRP A 42 -17.79 -19.77 -2.38
C TRP A 42 -17.90 -18.34 -1.88
N ARG A 43 -18.58 -17.50 -2.64
CA ARG A 43 -18.83 -16.12 -2.26
C ARG A 43 -20.30 -15.80 -2.43
N ALA A 44 -20.91 -15.27 -1.37
CA ALA A 44 -22.28 -14.75 -1.39
C ALA A 44 -22.26 -13.28 -0.96
N LEU A 45 -22.75 -12.42 -1.83
CA LEU A 45 -22.89 -10.99 -1.61
C LEU A 45 -24.37 -10.63 -1.68
N GLY A 46 -24.85 -9.85 -0.76
CA GLY A 46 -26.24 -9.40 -0.73
C GLY A 46 -26.37 -7.93 -0.35
N ASN A 47 -27.36 -7.27 -0.93
CA ASN A 47 -27.81 -5.93 -0.54
C ASN A 47 -29.33 -5.95 -0.39
N ILE A 48 -29.80 -5.75 0.83
CA ILE A 48 -31.21 -5.66 1.15
C ILE A 48 -31.46 -4.26 1.71
N TYR A 49 -32.37 -3.51 1.14
CA TYR A 49 -32.70 -2.19 1.65
C TYR A 49 -34.20 -1.95 1.71
N LEU A 50 -34.59 -1.13 2.66
CA LEU A 50 -35.90 -0.51 2.73
C LEU A 50 -35.73 1.01 2.66
N GLN A 51 -36.48 1.63 1.76
CA GLN A 51 -36.47 3.07 1.60
C GLN A 51 -37.90 3.58 1.64
N ILE A 52 -38.13 4.60 2.42
CA ILE A 52 -39.41 5.28 2.52
C ILE A 52 -39.23 6.79 2.31
N THR A 53 -40.23 7.41 1.70
CA THR A 53 -40.31 8.87 1.49
C THR A 53 -41.60 9.38 2.11
N PRO A 54 -41.63 9.60 3.44
CA PRO A 54 -42.84 9.90 4.17
C PRO A 54 -43.46 11.27 3.79
N VAL A 55 -42.59 12.22 3.44
CA VAL A 55 -42.95 13.54 2.93
C VAL A 55 -41.99 13.96 1.83
N LYS A 56 -42.43 14.90 0.98
CA LYS A 56 -41.59 15.42 -0.10
C LYS A 56 -40.27 15.94 0.44
N GLY A 57 -39.20 15.45 -0.14
CA GLY A 57 -37.80 15.84 0.23
C GLY A 57 -37.19 15.03 1.38
N LEU A 58 -37.98 14.28 2.17
CA LEU A 58 -37.45 13.46 3.26
C LEU A 58 -37.37 11.98 2.82
N GLN A 59 -36.18 11.42 2.84
CA GLN A 59 -35.91 10.01 2.54
C GLN A 59 -35.26 9.34 3.76
N ILE A 60 -35.80 8.20 4.15
CA ILE A 60 -35.23 7.34 5.18
C ILE A 60 -34.91 6.01 4.55
N LYS A 61 -33.66 5.59 4.65
CA LYS A 61 -33.19 4.32 4.06
C LYS A 61 -32.39 3.52 5.09
N THR A 62 -32.72 2.24 5.19
CA THR A 62 -31.90 1.24 5.88
C THR A 62 -31.38 0.25 4.84
N LEU A 63 -30.10 -0.04 4.88
CA LEU A 63 -29.39 -0.94 3.97
C LEU A 63 -28.61 -1.95 4.79
N PHE A 64 -28.87 -3.23 4.59
CA PHE A 64 -28.08 -4.32 5.15
C PHE A 64 -27.34 -5.05 4.03
N ALA A 65 -26.01 -5.10 4.13
CA ALA A 65 -25.13 -5.65 3.11
C ALA A 65 -24.25 -6.76 3.71
N PRO A 66 -24.72 -8.02 3.78
CA PRO A 66 -23.90 -9.16 4.19
C PRO A 66 -22.96 -9.59 3.07
N ASN A 67 -21.77 -10.07 3.45
CA ASN A 67 -20.80 -10.68 2.59
C ASN A 67 -20.25 -11.93 3.28
N TYR A 68 -20.36 -13.07 2.61
CA TYR A 68 -19.80 -14.33 3.04
C TYR A 68 -18.82 -14.82 1.97
N ASP A 69 -17.60 -15.10 2.39
CA ASP A 69 -16.53 -15.64 1.56
C ASP A 69 -15.94 -16.84 2.27
N ASN A 70 -15.94 -17.98 1.61
CA ASN A 70 -15.38 -19.22 2.13
C ASN A 70 -14.52 -19.86 1.06
N TYR A 71 -13.27 -20.16 1.37
CA TYR A 71 -12.44 -20.96 0.50
C TYR A 71 -11.81 -22.13 1.24
N THR A 72 -11.65 -23.21 0.49
CA THR A 72 -10.90 -24.40 0.90
C THR A 72 -9.75 -24.59 -0.07
N ILE A 73 -8.54 -24.74 0.43
CA ILE A 73 -7.37 -25.15 -0.37
C ILE A 73 -6.90 -26.48 0.15
N GLY A 74 -6.91 -27.48 -0.72
CA GLY A 74 -6.28 -28.78 -0.51
C GLY A 74 -4.98 -28.83 -1.29
N GLN A 75 -3.89 -29.27 -0.67
CA GLN A 75 -2.60 -29.45 -1.32
C GLN A 75 -2.00 -30.77 -0.91
N PHE A 76 -1.43 -31.47 -1.89
CA PHE A 76 -0.66 -32.69 -1.69
C PHE A 76 0.67 -32.55 -2.42
N ASP A 77 1.75 -32.85 -1.72
CA ASP A 77 3.11 -32.89 -2.22
C ASP A 77 3.65 -34.33 -1.97
N ASN A 78 4.07 -35.00 -3.03
CA ASN A 78 4.70 -36.33 -2.84
C ASN A 78 6.16 -36.19 -2.38
N THR A 79 6.82 -37.33 -2.11
CA THR A 79 8.20 -37.36 -1.61
C THR A 79 9.23 -36.71 -2.51
N LEU A 80 8.96 -36.56 -3.82
CA LEU A 80 9.89 -35.96 -4.78
C LEU A 80 9.98 -34.45 -4.68
N VAL A 81 8.93 -33.78 -4.17
CA VAL A 81 8.81 -32.33 -4.06
C VAL A 81 8.68 -31.85 -2.62
N SER A 82 8.53 -32.77 -1.66
CA SER A 82 8.49 -32.41 -0.25
C SER A 82 9.90 -32.28 0.35
N ASP A 83 10.04 -31.37 1.31
CA ASP A 83 11.32 -31.17 2.02
C ASP A 83 11.63 -32.23 3.06
N TYR A 84 10.72 -33.17 3.31
CA TYR A 84 10.77 -34.14 4.41
C TYR A 84 10.95 -35.60 3.96
N ASP A 85 11.20 -35.85 2.69
CA ASP A 85 11.21 -37.21 2.10
C ASP A 85 9.97 -38.04 2.45
N LYS A 86 8.84 -37.35 2.68
CA LYS A 86 7.53 -37.92 3.00
C LYS A 86 6.45 -37.19 2.23
N ASN A 87 5.40 -37.89 1.88
CA ASN A 87 4.21 -37.19 1.33
C ASN A 87 3.66 -36.21 2.36
N ILE A 88 3.30 -35.03 1.90
CA ILE A 88 2.70 -33.99 2.72
C ILE A 88 1.32 -33.66 2.17
N ALA A 89 0.33 -33.63 3.05
CA ALA A 89 -1.00 -33.15 2.73
C ALA A 89 -1.36 -31.95 3.63
N GLN A 90 -1.96 -30.95 3.02
CA GLN A 90 -2.33 -29.70 3.69
C GLN A 90 -3.78 -29.35 3.37
N LEU A 91 -4.50 -28.88 4.36
CA LEU A 91 -5.87 -28.39 4.23
C LEU A 91 -5.97 -27.00 4.85
N THR A 92 -6.28 -26.02 4.05
CA THR A 92 -6.62 -24.67 4.50
C THR A 92 -8.12 -24.44 4.33
N LYS A 93 -8.80 -24.04 5.40
CA LYS A 93 -10.17 -23.52 5.35
C LYS A 93 -10.21 -22.13 5.91
N ASN A 94 -10.76 -21.21 5.16
CA ASN A 94 -10.94 -19.84 5.60
C ASN A 94 -12.38 -19.40 5.34
N GLN A 95 -13.04 -18.94 6.39
CA GLN A 95 -14.40 -18.43 6.35
C GLN A 95 -14.39 -17.00 6.82
N ASN A 96 -14.78 -16.08 5.93
CA ASN A 96 -14.93 -14.67 6.23
C ASN A 96 -16.43 -14.33 6.20
N PHE A 97 -16.92 -13.78 7.27
CA PHE A 97 -18.25 -13.20 7.32
C PHE A 97 -18.13 -11.74 7.69
N SER A 98 -18.76 -10.89 6.90
CA SER A 98 -18.86 -9.47 7.22
C SER A 98 -20.22 -8.92 6.85
N TYR A 99 -20.62 -7.87 7.52
CA TYR A 99 -21.78 -7.09 7.13
C TYR A 99 -21.55 -5.60 7.39
N THR A 100 -22.23 -4.80 6.60
CA THR A 100 -22.44 -3.38 6.85
C THR A 100 -23.94 -3.13 6.96
N TRP A 101 -24.34 -2.35 7.96
CA TRP A 101 -25.72 -1.92 8.17
C TRP A 101 -25.75 -0.40 8.27
N ASP A 102 -26.23 0.22 7.19
CA ASP A 102 -26.30 1.67 7.04
C ASP A 102 -27.73 2.16 7.18
N ASN A 103 -27.92 3.18 8.00
CA ASN A 103 -29.20 3.87 8.19
C ASN A 103 -28.99 5.34 7.87
N THR A 104 -29.70 5.85 6.89
CA THR A 104 -29.58 7.24 6.45
C THR A 104 -30.91 7.95 6.50
N ILE A 105 -30.87 9.21 6.93
CA ILE A 105 -31.98 10.15 6.86
C ILE A 105 -31.47 11.32 5.99
N THR A 106 -32.12 11.54 4.85
CA THR A 106 -31.76 12.63 3.95
C THR A 106 -32.94 13.56 3.77
N TYR A 107 -32.75 14.87 3.94
CA TYR A 107 -33.71 15.89 3.61
C TYR A 107 -33.17 16.80 2.53
N SER A 108 -33.89 16.95 1.44
CA SER A 108 -33.52 17.79 0.29
C SER A 108 -34.69 18.68 -0.10
N ASN A 109 -34.47 19.98 -0.13
CA ASN A 109 -35.48 20.94 -0.56
C ASN A 109 -34.82 22.19 -1.16
N THR A 110 -35.58 22.86 -2.04
CA THR A 110 -35.20 24.17 -2.58
C THR A 110 -36.24 25.18 -2.19
N PHE A 111 -35.86 26.19 -1.44
CA PHE A 111 -36.73 27.28 -0.96
C PHE A 111 -36.53 28.53 -1.85
N ALA A 112 -37.61 29.22 -2.11
CA ALA A 112 -37.61 30.46 -2.92
C ALA A 112 -36.79 30.32 -4.22
N GLU A 113 -36.77 29.12 -4.83
CA GLU A 113 -36.06 28.79 -6.09
C GLU A 113 -34.56 29.01 -6.07
N LYS A 114 -33.97 29.53 -4.99
CA LYS A 114 -32.56 29.92 -4.88
C LYS A 114 -31.81 29.23 -3.77
N HIS A 115 -32.49 28.79 -2.71
CA HIS A 115 -31.90 28.21 -1.53
C HIS A 115 -32.04 26.69 -1.55
N SER A 116 -31.07 25.98 -2.08
CA SER A 116 -31.01 24.52 -2.07
C SER A 116 -30.33 24.02 -0.83
N VAL A 117 -31.00 23.18 -0.08
CA VAL A 117 -30.51 22.55 1.17
C VAL A 117 -30.58 21.03 1.01
N ASN A 118 -29.48 20.35 1.37
CA ASN A 118 -29.46 18.89 1.51
C ASN A 118 -28.80 18.54 2.85
N LEU A 119 -29.55 17.88 3.71
CA LEU A 119 -29.10 17.41 5.02
C LEU A 119 -29.04 15.89 5.02
N LEU A 120 -27.98 15.31 5.55
CA LEU A 120 -27.80 13.87 5.69
C LEU A 120 -27.43 13.56 7.15
N GLY A 121 -28.15 12.63 7.75
CA GLY A 121 -27.77 11.92 8.96
C GLY A 121 -27.44 10.46 8.62
N LEU A 122 -26.36 9.92 9.13
CA LEU A 122 -25.93 8.54 8.96
C LEU A 122 -25.65 7.89 10.32
N PHE A 123 -26.16 6.67 10.49
CA PHE A 123 -25.70 5.70 11.48
C PHE A 123 -25.29 4.44 10.71
N SER A 124 -24.07 3.96 10.95
CA SER A 124 -23.50 2.77 10.29
C SER A 124 -22.87 1.82 11.31
N MET A 125 -23.07 0.53 11.10
CA MET A 125 -22.37 -0.53 11.82
C MET A 125 -21.72 -1.49 10.82
N ALA A 126 -20.49 -1.87 11.07
CA ALA A 126 -19.79 -2.91 10.33
C ALA A 126 -19.17 -3.93 11.28
N LYS A 127 -19.21 -5.20 10.89
CA LYS A 127 -18.54 -6.29 11.59
C LYS A 127 -17.83 -7.18 10.59
N TYR A 128 -16.64 -7.63 10.96
CA TYR A 128 -15.80 -8.54 10.18
C TYR A 128 -15.38 -9.68 11.09
N GLN A 129 -15.53 -10.91 10.60
CA GLN A 129 -15.16 -12.13 11.30
C GLN A 129 -14.40 -13.03 10.35
N THR A 130 -13.30 -13.62 10.81
CA THR A 130 -12.51 -14.59 10.06
C THR A 130 -12.28 -15.81 10.93
N ASN A 131 -12.57 -16.97 10.38
CA ASN A 131 -12.24 -18.27 10.97
C ASN A 131 -11.28 -18.98 10.01
N TYR A 132 -10.04 -19.13 10.44
CA TYR A 132 -8.95 -19.70 9.65
C TYR A 132 -8.45 -20.98 10.28
N ASN A 133 -8.31 -22.03 9.46
CA ASN A 133 -7.79 -23.31 9.86
C ASN A 133 -6.78 -23.79 8.82
N TYR A 134 -5.57 -24.08 9.24
CA TYR A 134 -4.54 -24.71 8.44
C TYR A 134 -4.06 -25.95 9.14
N LEU A 135 -4.20 -27.08 8.47
CA LEU A 135 -3.83 -28.40 8.96
C LEU A 135 -2.78 -29.00 8.02
N LYS A 136 -1.69 -29.49 8.59
CA LYS A 136 -0.62 -30.17 7.86
C LYS A 136 -0.43 -31.58 8.43
N TYR A 137 -0.27 -32.53 7.52
CA TYR A 137 0.00 -33.92 7.83
C TYR A 137 1.17 -34.42 6.99
N THR A 138 2.03 -35.23 7.58
CA THR A 138 3.20 -35.82 6.95
C THR A 138 3.06 -37.35 6.88
N GLY A 139 3.65 -37.99 5.84
CA GLY A 139 3.55 -39.44 5.65
C GLY A 139 2.17 -39.94 5.26
N VAL A 140 1.38 -39.08 4.60
CA VAL A 140 0.07 -39.44 4.05
C VAL A 140 0.25 -40.52 2.98
N MET A 141 -0.68 -41.48 2.88
CA MET A 141 -0.61 -42.52 1.88
C MET A 141 -0.61 -41.95 0.46
N ASP A 142 0.23 -42.53 -0.38
CA ASP A 142 0.25 -42.18 -1.80
C ASP A 142 -1.10 -42.47 -2.46
N GLY A 143 -1.51 -41.58 -3.39
CA GLY A 143 -2.80 -41.70 -4.10
C GLY A 143 -4.03 -41.22 -3.33
N THR A 144 -3.94 -40.93 -2.00
CA THR A 144 -5.07 -40.37 -1.25
C THR A 144 -5.16 -38.84 -1.34
N LEU A 145 -4.13 -38.20 -1.87
CA LEU A 145 -3.99 -36.77 -1.97
C LEU A 145 -4.26 -36.08 -0.61
N TRP A 146 -4.93 -34.96 -0.63
CA TRP A 146 -5.33 -34.21 0.57
C TRP A 146 -6.72 -34.64 1.14
N TYR A 147 -7.40 -35.60 0.49
CA TYR A 147 -8.75 -36.01 0.89
C TYR A 147 -8.78 -36.90 2.13
N ASN A 148 -7.68 -37.59 2.44
CA ASN A 148 -7.59 -38.45 3.62
C ASN A 148 -6.35 -38.10 4.47
N LEU A 149 -6.44 -36.98 5.20
CA LEU A 149 -5.38 -36.54 6.10
C LEU A 149 -5.08 -37.55 7.22
N ALA A 150 -6.09 -38.29 7.68
CA ALA A 150 -5.96 -39.25 8.77
C ALA A 150 -5.03 -40.42 8.45
N SER A 151 -4.67 -40.65 7.19
CA SER A 151 -3.67 -41.66 6.79
C SER A 151 -2.24 -41.29 7.16
N GLY A 152 -1.99 -40.02 7.50
CA GLY A 152 -0.69 -39.47 7.89
C GLY A 152 -0.61 -39.11 9.36
N THR A 153 0.55 -38.55 9.74
CA THR A 153 0.80 -38.03 11.09
C THR A 153 0.54 -36.53 11.12
N TYR A 154 -0.25 -36.08 12.08
CA TYR A 154 -0.53 -34.67 12.29
C TYR A 154 0.74 -33.90 12.67
N ASP A 155 1.02 -32.81 11.95
CA ASP A 155 2.12 -31.88 12.24
C ASP A 155 1.59 -30.69 13.06
N ALA A 156 1.62 -30.84 14.37
CA ALA A 156 1.12 -29.83 15.30
C ALA A 156 1.95 -28.54 15.26
N GLY A 157 3.25 -28.63 14.96
CA GLY A 157 4.16 -27.46 14.91
C GLY A 157 3.91 -26.55 13.71
N SER A 158 3.39 -27.11 12.62
CA SER A 158 3.06 -26.37 11.40
C SER A 158 1.56 -26.06 11.25
N SER A 159 0.69 -26.69 12.03
CA SER A 159 -0.76 -26.48 11.95
C SER A 159 -1.20 -25.31 12.82
N THR A 160 -2.19 -24.56 12.35
CA THR A 160 -2.74 -23.42 13.10
C THR A 160 -4.23 -23.27 12.90
N THR A 161 -4.90 -22.80 13.93
CA THR A 161 -6.29 -22.36 13.87
C THR A 161 -6.42 -20.99 14.51
N SER A 162 -7.21 -20.12 13.93
CA SER A 162 -7.43 -18.79 14.49
C SER A 162 -8.84 -18.30 14.23
N TYR A 163 -9.36 -17.52 15.17
CA TYR A 163 -10.58 -16.76 15.03
C TYR A 163 -10.28 -15.29 15.33
N THR A 164 -10.66 -14.42 14.43
CA THR A 164 -10.50 -12.99 14.63
C THR A 164 -11.77 -12.24 14.27
N GLU A 165 -12.04 -11.17 15.00
CA GLU A 165 -13.14 -10.27 14.67
C GLU A 165 -12.78 -8.82 14.95
N ASN A 166 -13.41 -7.92 14.23
CA ASN A 166 -13.43 -6.50 14.56
C ASN A 166 -14.77 -5.89 14.18
N SER A 167 -15.09 -4.77 14.79
CA SER A 167 -16.31 -4.01 14.53
C SER A 167 -16.03 -2.52 14.48
N MET A 168 -16.87 -1.82 13.72
CA MET A 168 -16.84 -0.37 13.61
C MET A 168 -18.26 0.17 13.69
N MET A 169 -18.44 1.30 14.39
CA MET A 169 -19.68 2.04 14.50
C MET A 169 -19.41 3.49 14.10
N SER A 170 -20.30 4.07 13.31
CA SER A 170 -20.10 5.40 12.76
C SER A 170 -21.36 6.24 12.83
N PHE A 171 -21.18 7.51 13.16
CA PHE A 171 -22.20 8.55 13.05
C PHE A 171 -21.70 9.66 12.15
N ALA A 172 -22.54 10.17 11.27
CA ALA A 172 -22.18 11.33 10.47
C ALA A 172 -23.38 12.26 10.28
N LEU A 173 -23.06 13.56 10.24
CA LEU A 173 -23.99 14.61 9.84
C LEU A 173 -23.32 15.41 8.73
N ARG A 174 -24.06 15.68 7.65
CA ARG A 174 -23.62 16.51 6.53
C ARG A 174 -24.72 17.51 6.17
N ALA A 175 -24.30 18.74 5.97
CA ALA A 175 -25.13 19.81 5.45
C ALA A 175 -24.51 20.36 4.16
N ASN A 176 -25.27 20.36 3.08
CA ASN A 176 -24.92 21.04 1.84
C ASN A 176 -25.92 22.18 1.65
N TYR A 177 -25.41 23.36 1.37
CA TYR A 177 -26.20 24.53 1.04
C TYR A 177 -25.70 25.14 -0.26
N SER A 178 -26.62 25.50 -1.12
CA SER A 178 -26.33 26.22 -2.37
C SER A 178 -27.27 27.40 -2.52
N TYR A 179 -26.70 28.57 -2.75
CA TYR A 179 -27.47 29.77 -3.09
C TYR A 179 -27.39 30.06 -4.59
N ALA A 180 -28.55 30.04 -5.24
CA ALA A 180 -28.73 30.30 -6.68
C ALA A 180 -27.77 29.49 -7.59
N GLY A 181 -27.25 28.33 -7.13
CA GLY A 181 -26.26 27.56 -7.86
C GLY A 181 -24.86 28.21 -7.96
N LYS A 182 -24.66 29.38 -7.34
CA LYS A 182 -23.44 30.18 -7.40
C LYS A 182 -22.51 29.93 -6.21
N TYR A 183 -23.05 30.02 -5.00
CA TYR A 183 -22.29 29.84 -3.76
C TYR A 183 -22.69 28.54 -3.12
N MET A 184 -21.73 27.70 -2.84
CA MET A 184 -21.96 26.38 -2.28
C MET A 184 -21.11 26.19 -1.02
N VAL A 185 -21.72 25.65 0.02
CA VAL A 185 -21.06 25.34 1.27
C VAL A 185 -21.44 23.90 1.66
N THR A 186 -20.44 23.12 2.03
CA THR A 186 -20.62 21.79 2.61
C THR A 186 -19.93 21.76 3.97
N ALA A 187 -20.61 21.22 4.97
CA ALA A 187 -20.02 20.93 6.27
C ALA A 187 -20.37 19.49 6.63
N THR A 188 -19.38 18.74 7.13
CA THR A 188 -19.57 17.36 7.58
C THR A 188 -18.85 17.16 8.91
N VAL A 189 -19.48 16.44 9.80
CA VAL A 189 -18.81 15.87 10.99
C VAL A 189 -19.09 14.39 11.02
N ARG A 190 -18.03 13.59 11.25
CA ARG A 190 -18.12 12.16 11.38
C ARG A 190 -17.41 11.69 12.64
N ALA A 191 -18.03 10.79 13.35
CA ALA A 191 -17.45 10.09 14.51
C ALA A 191 -17.42 8.59 14.20
N ASP A 192 -16.24 7.98 14.27
CA ASP A 192 -16.03 6.56 14.04
C ASP A 192 -15.45 5.90 15.29
N GLY A 193 -16.07 4.81 15.75
CA GLY A 193 -15.61 4.00 16.85
C GLY A 193 -15.15 2.63 16.35
N SER A 194 -13.92 2.24 16.67
CA SER A 194 -13.33 0.95 16.28
C SER A 194 -13.06 0.07 17.48
N SER A 195 -13.36 -1.23 17.36
CA SER A 195 -13.04 -2.22 18.39
C SER A 195 -11.55 -2.50 18.53
N LYS A 196 -10.71 -2.10 17.57
CA LYS A 196 -9.27 -2.32 17.58
C LYS A 196 -8.52 -1.52 18.63
N PHE A 197 -9.15 -0.44 19.16
CA PHE A 197 -8.54 0.45 20.12
C PHE A 197 -9.02 0.15 21.55
N ALA A 198 -8.20 0.50 22.54
CA ALA A 198 -8.50 0.34 23.96
C ALA A 198 -9.72 1.19 24.40
N PRO A 199 -10.38 0.84 25.52
CA PRO A 199 -11.39 1.68 26.11
C PRO A 199 -10.88 3.11 26.34
N GLY A 200 -11.67 4.12 25.95
CA GLY A 200 -11.27 5.54 26.01
C GLY A 200 -10.66 6.08 24.72
N HIS A 201 -10.11 5.24 23.86
CA HIS A 201 -9.43 5.64 22.62
C HIS A 201 -10.16 5.16 21.32
N LYS A 202 -11.31 4.52 21.46
CA LYS A 202 -12.04 3.92 20.32
C LYS A 202 -12.59 4.92 19.32
N TRP A 203 -12.94 6.13 19.76
CA TRP A 203 -13.65 7.12 18.97
C TRP A 203 -12.72 8.19 18.38
N GLY A 204 -12.78 8.33 17.06
CA GLY A 204 -12.17 9.43 16.31
C GLY A 204 -13.22 10.40 15.77
N TRP A 205 -12.91 11.69 15.70
CA TRP A 205 -13.76 12.75 15.16
C TRP A 205 -13.13 13.37 13.92
N PHE A 206 -13.87 13.40 12.83
CA PHE A 206 -13.38 13.76 11.52
C PHE A 206 -14.27 14.85 10.90
N PRO A 207 -14.05 16.12 11.25
CA PRO A 207 -14.75 17.25 10.65
C PRO A 207 -14.20 17.56 9.26
N SER A 208 -15.07 18.09 8.37
CA SER A 208 -14.65 18.68 7.09
C SER A 208 -15.58 19.81 6.67
N ALA A 209 -15.02 20.77 5.93
CA ALA A 209 -15.77 21.87 5.35
C ALA A 209 -15.25 22.16 3.94
N ALA A 210 -16.17 22.55 3.05
CA ALA A 210 -15.84 22.97 1.71
C ALA A 210 -16.69 24.16 1.29
N VAL A 211 -16.10 25.07 0.52
CA VAL A 211 -16.78 26.17 -0.12
C VAL A 211 -16.48 26.15 -1.62
N ALA A 212 -17.48 26.49 -2.43
CA ALA A 212 -17.27 26.67 -3.85
C ALA A 212 -18.05 27.88 -4.35
N TRP A 213 -17.43 28.58 -5.29
CA TRP A 213 -17.98 29.77 -5.93
C TRP A 213 -17.94 29.59 -7.44
N ARG A 214 -19.13 29.53 -8.06
CA ARG A 214 -19.26 29.52 -9.52
C ARG A 214 -19.28 30.94 -10.03
N MET A 215 -18.09 31.49 -10.25
CA MET A 215 -17.87 32.88 -10.65
C MET A 215 -18.49 33.18 -12.03
N SER A 216 -18.51 32.21 -12.93
CA SER A 216 -19.14 32.34 -14.27
C SER A 216 -20.63 32.69 -14.23
N GLU A 217 -21.33 32.40 -13.13
CA GLU A 217 -22.76 32.71 -12.98
C GLU A 217 -23.02 34.13 -12.45
N GLU A 218 -21.97 34.90 -12.16
CA GLU A 218 -22.12 36.28 -11.73
C GLU A 218 -22.55 37.19 -12.87
N SER A 219 -23.40 38.19 -12.58
CA SER A 219 -23.98 39.06 -13.60
C SER A 219 -22.91 39.84 -14.42
N TRP A 220 -21.82 40.21 -13.76
CA TRP A 220 -20.68 40.88 -14.40
C TRP A 220 -19.80 39.98 -15.25
N MET A 221 -19.92 38.65 -15.12
CA MET A 221 -19.19 37.65 -15.93
C MET A 221 -20.02 37.15 -17.13
N GLN A 222 -21.32 37.40 -17.15
CA GLN A 222 -22.23 36.89 -18.21
C GLN A 222 -21.93 37.51 -19.59
N GLU A 223 -21.30 38.68 -19.64
CA GLU A 223 -20.84 39.31 -20.90
C GLU A 223 -19.63 38.59 -21.51
N ALA A 224 -18.89 37.81 -20.72
CA ALA A 224 -17.73 37.04 -21.17
C ALA A 224 -18.15 35.75 -21.88
N THR A 225 -18.73 35.86 -23.07
CA THR A 225 -19.27 34.72 -23.85
C THR A 225 -18.27 33.62 -24.20
N TRP A 226 -16.97 33.91 -24.08
CA TRP A 226 -15.89 32.94 -24.26
C TRP A 226 -15.65 32.05 -23.03
N LEU A 227 -16.13 32.48 -21.85
CA LEU A 227 -16.01 31.77 -20.58
C LEU A 227 -17.32 31.02 -20.27
N THR A 228 -17.30 29.72 -20.35
CA THR A 228 -18.50 28.88 -20.12
C THR A 228 -18.62 28.47 -18.65
N ASN A 229 -17.50 28.19 -18.00
CA ASN A 229 -17.48 27.82 -16.60
C ASN A 229 -16.21 28.38 -15.93
N LEU A 230 -16.38 28.94 -14.75
CA LEU A 230 -15.28 29.28 -13.84
C LEU A 230 -15.77 29.08 -12.41
N LYS A 231 -15.20 28.06 -11.74
CA LYS A 231 -15.59 27.70 -10.39
C LYS A 231 -14.36 27.52 -9.52
N TRP A 232 -14.31 28.23 -8.43
CA TRP A 232 -13.29 28.10 -7.38
C TRP A 232 -13.78 27.14 -6.31
N ARG A 233 -12.87 26.34 -5.77
CA ARG A 233 -13.15 25.38 -4.70
C ARG A 233 -12.06 25.48 -3.64
N LEU A 234 -12.45 25.46 -2.37
CA LEU A 234 -11.56 25.36 -1.23
C LEU A 234 -12.18 24.41 -0.22
N SER A 235 -11.40 23.46 0.27
CA SER A 235 -11.83 22.53 1.29
C SER A 235 -10.74 22.26 2.32
N TYR A 236 -11.19 21.92 3.51
CA TYR A 236 -10.36 21.38 4.57
C TYR A 236 -11.07 20.20 5.21
N GLY A 237 -10.34 19.15 5.52
CA GLY A 237 -10.90 17.99 6.17
C GLY A 237 -9.88 17.18 6.95
N ILE A 238 -10.39 16.49 7.98
CA ILE A 238 -9.63 15.50 8.73
C ILE A 238 -10.23 14.14 8.45
N THR A 239 -9.38 13.14 8.20
CA THR A 239 -9.77 11.73 8.02
C THR A 239 -8.99 10.85 8.96
N GLY A 240 -9.61 9.77 9.43
CA GLY A 240 -8.98 8.77 10.29
C GLY A 240 -8.63 7.50 9.51
N ASN A 241 -7.59 6.82 9.95
CA ASN A 241 -7.20 5.50 9.47
C ASN A 241 -6.91 4.56 10.65
N ASN A 242 -7.42 3.33 10.59
CA ASN A 242 -7.18 2.25 11.55
C ASN A 242 -6.75 0.94 10.87
N SER A 243 -6.39 0.99 9.59
CA SER A 243 -6.03 -0.20 8.83
C SER A 243 -4.64 -0.74 9.19
N GLY A 244 -3.75 0.13 9.69
CA GLY A 244 -2.37 -0.22 10.03
C GLY A 244 -2.19 -1.06 11.29
N ILE A 245 -3.27 -1.38 12.04
CA ILE A 245 -3.20 -2.16 13.27
C ILE A 245 -3.98 -3.46 13.20
N GLY A 246 -3.49 -4.46 13.94
CA GLY A 246 -4.19 -5.73 14.15
C GLY A 246 -5.49 -5.58 14.96
N ASN A 247 -6.35 -6.60 14.88
CA ASN A 247 -7.65 -6.56 15.55
C ASN A 247 -7.56 -6.46 17.10
N TYR A 248 -6.44 -6.90 17.68
CA TYR A 248 -6.18 -6.99 19.12
C TYR A 248 -4.87 -6.29 19.51
N ALA A 249 -4.49 -5.23 18.79
CA ALA A 249 -3.20 -4.55 19.00
C ALA A 249 -3.05 -3.90 20.38
N THR A 250 -4.15 -3.62 21.05
CA THR A 250 -4.18 -3.05 22.42
C THR A 250 -4.42 -4.10 23.50
N GLU A 251 -4.52 -5.38 23.12
CA GLU A 251 -4.74 -6.48 24.04
C GLU A 251 -3.46 -7.29 24.22
N GLN A 252 -3.08 -7.53 25.47
CA GLN A 252 -1.88 -8.31 25.76
C GLN A 252 -2.12 -9.79 25.46
N SER A 253 -1.32 -10.33 24.52
CA SER A 253 -1.35 -11.75 24.18
C SER A 253 -0.42 -12.55 25.08
N VAL A 254 -0.73 -13.84 25.21
CA VAL A 254 0.05 -14.82 25.96
C VAL A 254 0.61 -15.84 24.97
N ALA A 255 1.91 -16.09 25.04
CA ALA A 255 2.58 -17.13 24.29
C ALA A 255 2.88 -18.35 25.17
N GLY A 256 2.95 -19.49 24.54
CA GLY A 256 3.23 -20.78 25.15
C GLY A 256 2.55 -21.93 24.37
N PRO A 257 2.70 -23.15 24.82
CA PRO A 257 3.36 -23.55 26.06
C PRO A 257 4.89 -23.46 26.02
N VAL A 258 5.50 -23.04 27.10
CA VAL A 258 6.93 -23.23 27.39
C VAL A 258 7.08 -24.22 28.53
N TYR A 259 8.17 -25.00 28.52
CA TYR A 259 8.36 -26.07 29.48
C TYR A 259 9.52 -25.74 30.43
N TYR A 260 9.21 -25.75 31.72
CA TYR A 260 10.19 -25.56 32.77
C TYR A 260 10.50 -26.88 33.47
N PRO A 261 11.77 -27.23 33.71
CA PRO A 261 12.11 -28.39 34.50
C PRO A 261 11.83 -28.12 35.98
N PHE A 262 10.89 -28.85 36.56
CA PHE A 262 10.50 -28.75 37.96
C PHE A 262 10.56 -30.12 38.62
N GLY A 263 11.51 -30.34 39.54
CA GLY A 263 11.58 -31.56 40.33
C GLY A 263 11.65 -32.89 39.53
N GLY A 264 12.27 -32.90 38.35
CA GLY A 264 12.39 -34.07 37.48
C GLY A 264 11.23 -34.25 36.47
N SER A 265 10.29 -33.34 36.44
CA SER A 265 9.23 -33.28 35.41
C SER A 265 9.19 -31.89 34.74
N TYR A 266 8.60 -31.84 33.55
CA TYR A 266 8.39 -30.55 32.85
C TYR A 266 7.03 -29.97 33.26
N ALA A 267 7.04 -28.75 33.81
CA ALA A 267 5.84 -27.96 34.05
C ALA A 267 5.57 -27.05 32.84
N THR A 268 4.34 -26.98 32.40
CA THR A 268 3.90 -26.11 31.32
C THR A 268 3.71 -24.68 31.85
N GLY A 269 4.33 -23.71 31.19
CA GLY A 269 4.21 -22.29 31.49
C GLY A 269 3.76 -21.48 30.31
N TYR A 270 3.33 -20.25 30.60
CA TYR A 270 2.95 -19.23 29.61
C TYR A 270 3.60 -17.90 30.00
N TYR A 271 3.86 -17.05 29.03
CA TYR A 271 4.45 -15.73 29.24
C TYR A 271 3.79 -14.66 28.36
N PRO A 272 3.81 -13.38 28.78
CA PRO A 272 3.36 -12.28 27.93
C PRO A 272 4.16 -12.22 26.62
N ASN A 273 3.46 -12.23 25.49
CA ASN A 273 4.08 -12.34 24.17
C ASN A 273 4.40 -10.99 23.54
N ALA A 274 3.73 -9.92 23.97
CA ALA A 274 3.89 -8.60 23.38
C ALA A 274 3.73 -7.51 24.45
N ILE A 275 4.42 -6.40 24.25
CA ILE A 275 4.16 -5.16 24.94
C ILE A 275 3.16 -4.39 24.09
N VAL A 276 2.11 -3.86 24.69
CA VAL A 276 1.03 -3.15 24.01
C VAL A 276 0.93 -1.71 24.48
N ASP A 277 0.62 -0.79 23.57
CA ASP A 277 0.31 0.58 23.91
C ASP A 277 -1.21 0.72 24.15
N GLN A 278 -1.59 0.98 25.41
CA GLN A 278 -2.99 1.20 25.82
C GLN A 278 -3.56 2.54 25.34
N ASN A 279 -2.70 3.48 24.90
CA ASN A 279 -3.09 4.79 24.40
C ASN A 279 -3.24 4.82 22.88
N LEU A 280 -3.06 3.69 22.22
CA LEU A 280 -3.13 3.58 20.77
C LEU A 280 -4.48 4.11 20.25
N THR A 281 -4.40 5.05 19.32
CA THR A 281 -5.55 5.74 18.74
C THR A 281 -5.47 5.82 17.21
N TRP A 282 -6.43 6.51 16.61
CA TRP A 282 -6.53 6.71 15.18
C TRP A 282 -5.31 7.46 14.62
N GLU A 283 -4.76 6.96 13.53
CA GLU A 283 -3.94 7.75 12.62
C GLU A 283 -4.80 8.81 11.96
N THR A 284 -4.34 10.06 11.90
CA THR A 284 -5.10 11.18 11.35
C THR A 284 -4.42 11.78 10.13
N SER A 285 -5.21 12.21 9.18
CA SER A 285 -4.74 12.98 8.02
C SER A 285 -5.55 14.25 7.90
N SER A 286 -4.87 15.40 7.94
CA SER A 286 -5.46 16.71 7.67
C SER A 286 -5.06 17.18 6.28
N GLU A 287 -6.03 17.65 5.50
CA GLU A 287 -5.82 18.07 4.12
C GLU A 287 -6.50 19.40 3.80
N TRP A 288 -5.74 20.30 3.19
CA TRP A 288 -6.24 21.45 2.48
C TRP A 288 -6.21 21.18 0.99
N ASN A 289 -7.32 21.47 0.32
CA ASN A 289 -7.42 21.41 -1.14
C ASN A 289 -7.98 22.73 -1.68
N ALA A 290 -7.31 23.29 -2.68
CA ALA A 290 -7.76 24.45 -3.44
C ALA A 290 -7.78 24.09 -4.92
N GLY A 291 -8.90 24.35 -5.60
CA GLY A 291 -9.06 23.97 -7.00
C GLY A 291 -9.83 24.99 -7.81
N VAL A 292 -9.60 24.96 -9.11
CA VAL A 292 -10.30 25.75 -10.11
C VAL A 292 -10.79 24.85 -11.23
N ASP A 293 -12.10 24.91 -11.52
CA ASP A 293 -12.69 24.29 -12.69
C ASP A 293 -12.96 25.38 -13.72
N PHE A 294 -12.57 25.19 -14.96
CA PHE A 294 -12.79 26.16 -16.03
C PHE A 294 -13.28 25.53 -17.31
N GLY A 295 -14.05 26.30 -18.07
CA GLY A 295 -14.54 25.95 -19.40
C GLY A 295 -14.52 27.18 -20.31
N PHE A 296 -13.99 27.01 -21.51
CA PHE A 296 -13.86 28.08 -22.51
C PHE A 296 -14.48 27.66 -23.83
N VAL A 297 -14.96 28.67 -24.57
CA VAL A 297 -15.44 28.55 -25.96
C VAL A 297 -16.53 27.48 -26.09
N ARG A 298 -17.61 27.60 -25.30
CA ARG A 298 -18.73 26.63 -25.23
C ARG A 298 -18.25 25.23 -24.86
N ASP A 299 -17.39 25.14 -23.82
CA ASP A 299 -16.79 23.93 -23.30
C ASP A 299 -15.91 23.15 -24.30
N ARG A 300 -15.44 23.82 -25.37
CA ARG A 300 -14.45 23.20 -26.26
C ARG A 300 -13.10 22.97 -25.56
N VAL A 301 -12.79 23.80 -24.60
CA VAL A 301 -11.62 23.61 -23.71
C VAL A 301 -12.16 23.61 -22.28
N THR A 302 -12.00 22.51 -21.58
CA THR A 302 -12.35 22.38 -20.16
C THR A 302 -11.17 21.86 -19.37
N GLY A 303 -11.08 22.23 -18.11
CA GLY A 303 -10.00 21.72 -17.28
C GLY A 303 -10.21 21.97 -15.81
N THR A 304 -9.32 21.35 -15.05
CA THR A 304 -9.21 21.50 -13.60
C THR A 304 -7.75 21.72 -13.23
N ILE A 305 -7.53 22.56 -12.23
CA ILE A 305 -6.23 22.71 -11.56
C ILE A 305 -6.51 22.53 -10.09
N ASP A 306 -5.87 21.55 -9.47
CA ASP A 306 -6.00 21.25 -8.05
C ASP A 306 -4.63 21.32 -7.37
N PHE A 307 -4.61 21.93 -6.19
CA PHE A 307 -3.47 21.91 -5.27
C PHE A 307 -3.95 21.37 -3.94
N TYR A 308 -3.26 20.35 -3.41
CA TYR A 308 -3.54 19.89 -2.06
C TYR A 308 -2.26 19.72 -1.23
N ASN A 309 -2.44 19.97 0.06
CA ASN A 309 -1.42 19.77 1.09
C ASN A 309 -2.03 18.92 2.18
N LYS A 310 -1.49 17.71 2.33
CA LYS A 310 -1.93 16.70 3.29
C LYS A 310 -0.81 16.40 4.27
N VAL A 311 -1.15 16.40 5.56
CA VAL A 311 -0.26 15.93 6.63
C VAL A 311 -0.93 14.72 7.28
N SER A 312 -0.28 13.57 7.24
CA SER A 312 -0.65 12.40 8.02
C SER A 312 0.19 12.37 9.28
N SER A 313 -0.47 12.36 10.42
CA SER A 313 0.12 12.40 11.76
C SER A 313 -0.33 11.21 12.58
N ASP A 314 0.35 10.98 13.69
CA ASP A 314 0.04 9.87 14.59
C ASP A 314 0.07 8.52 13.86
N LEU A 315 1.04 8.36 12.94
CA LEU A 315 1.19 7.14 12.16
C LEU A 315 1.38 5.93 13.07
N LEU A 316 0.73 4.84 12.75
CA LEU A 316 0.83 3.58 13.48
C LEU A 316 2.13 2.87 13.08
N TYR A 317 3.15 3.04 13.89
CA TYR A 317 4.51 2.54 13.61
C TYR A 317 4.98 1.59 14.71
N SER A 318 5.72 0.55 14.30
CA SER A 318 6.36 -0.38 15.24
C SER A 318 7.70 0.18 15.69
N VAL A 319 7.80 0.54 16.95
CA VAL A 319 9.02 1.02 17.58
C VAL A 319 9.71 -0.14 18.28
N GLU A 320 10.99 -0.35 18.00
CA GLU A 320 11.83 -1.34 18.69
C GLU A 320 12.18 -0.82 20.08
N LEU A 321 11.96 -1.63 21.10
CA LEU A 321 12.27 -1.31 22.48
C LEU A 321 13.71 -1.73 22.80
N PRO A 322 14.36 -1.03 23.75
CA PRO A 322 15.70 -1.41 24.22
C PRO A 322 15.76 -2.86 24.69
N LEU A 323 16.95 -3.48 24.60
CA LEU A 323 17.17 -4.87 25.03
C LEU A 323 16.82 -5.11 26.48
N GLU A 324 16.95 -4.08 27.34
CA GLU A 324 16.56 -4.11 28.76
C GLU A 324 15.04 -4.31 28.93
N ALA A 325 14.25 -3.90 27.97
CA ALA A 325 12.79 -4.14 27.90
C ALA A 325 12.43 -5.45 27.19
N GLY A 326 13.43 -6.31 26.88
CA GLY A 326 13.25 -7.59 26.21
C GLY A 326 13.40 -7.56 24.70
N GLY A 327 13.83 -6.43 24.09
CA GLY A 327 14.05 -6.32 22.64
C GLY A 327 12.79 -6.56 21.78
N GLN A 328 11.62 -6.27 22.35
CA GLN A 328 10.32 -6.43 21.66
C GLN A 328 9.95 -5.15 20.92
N THR A 329 9.03 -5.25 19.98
CA THR A 329 8.44 -4.10 19.29
C THR A 329 7.09 -3.75 19.91
N VAL A 330 6.78 -2.46 19.97
CA VAL A 330 5.47 -1.93 20.33
C VAL A 330 4.93 -1.08 19.19
N VAL A 331 3.65 -1.29 18.83
CA VAL A 331 2.96 -0.39 17.89
C VAL A 331 2.44 0.80 18.68
N THR A 332 2.80 1.99 18.26
CA THR A 332 2.35 3.25 18.89
C THR A 332 2.07 4.31 17.84
N ASN A 333 1.35 5.36 18.23
CA ASN A 333 1.09 6.52 17.37
C ASN A 333 2.28 7.46 17.38
N VAL A 334 3.06 7.43 16.30
CA VAL A 334 4.28 8.25 16.18
C VAL A 334 4.62 8.46 14.71
N GLY A 335 5.28 9.56 14.42
CA GLY A 335 5.67 9.88 13.06
C GLY A 335 4.63 10.67 12.30
N SER A 336 5.11 11.38 11.30
CA SER A 336 4.27 12.17 10.40
C SER A 336 4.88 12.32 9.01
N VAL A 337 4.01 12.41 8.00
CA VAL A 337 4.38 12.54 6.59
C VAL A 337 3.58 13.64 5.95
N LEU A 338 4.26 14.49 5.20
CA LEU A 338 3.69 15.54 4.37
C LEU A 338 3.55 15.05 2.92
N LYS A 339 2.44 15.41 2.29
CA LYS A 339 2.24 15.24 0.85
C LYS A 339 1.69 16.52 0.24
N ARG A 340 2.38 17.04 -0.77
CA ARG A 340 1.96 18.22 -1.57
C ARG A 340 1.84 17.82 -3.02
N VAL A 341 0.73 18.17 -3.64
CA VAL A 341 0.48 17.77 -5.03
C VAL A 341 -0.16 18.93 -5.79
N ILE A 342 0.26 19.08 -7.04
CA ILE A 342 -0.40 19.92 -8.04
C ILE A 342 -0.86 18.98 -9.14
N GLU A 343 -2.15 19.04 -9.49
CA GLU A 343 -2.75 18.26 -10.55
C GLU A 343 -3.39 19.19 -11.59
N ILE A 344 -3.18 18.91 -12.86
CA ILE A 344 -3.75 19.63 -13.99
C ILE A 344 -4.45 18.60 -14.90
N GLY A 345 -5.72 18.81 -15.14
CA GLY A 345 -6.51 18.09 -16.12
C GLY A 345 -7.02 19.04 -17.20
N LEU A 346 -6.78 18.73 -18.46
CA LEU A 346 -7.26 19.49 -19.60
C LEU A 346 -7.95 18.55 -20.59
N LYS A 347 -9.11 18.97 -21.10
CA LYS A 347 -9.79 18.32 -22.20
C LYS A 347 -10.13 19.37 -23.25
N SER A 348 -9.84 19.07 -24.53
CA SER A 348 -10.16 19.95 -25.64
C SER A 348 -10.83 19.21 -26.79
N VAL A 349 -11.83 19.85 -27.39
CA VAL A 349 -12.43 19.48 -28.68
C VAL A 349 -11.74 20.34 -29.74
N ASN A 350 -10.70 19.81 -30.36
CA ASN A 350 -9.84 20.51 -31.30
C ASN A 350 -10.55 20.78 -32.64
N VAL A 351 -11.25 19.76 -33.12
CA VAL A 351 -12.03 19.80 -34.36
C VAL A 351 -13.40 19.17 -34.11
N ASP A 352 -14.45 19.80 -34.58
CA ASP A 352 -15.81 19.26 -34.60
C ASP A 352 -16.55 19.88 -35.82
N VAL A 353 -16.34 19.29 -37.02
CA VAL A 353 -16.84 19.79 -38.29
C VAL A 353 -16.97 18.67 -39.34
N ASN A 354 -18.04 18.68 -40.11
CA ASN A 354 -18.22 17.77 -41.25
C ASN A 354 -18.06 16.27 -40.91
N GLY A 355 -18.47 15.87 -39.69
CA GLY A 355 -18.36 14.48 -39.25
C GLY A 355 -16.96 14.09 -38.72
N TRP A 356 -16.01 15.02 -38.72
CA TRP A 356 -14.73 14.89 -38.03
C TRP A 356 -14.86 15.42 -36.59
N ARG A 357 -14.45 14.61 -35.63
CA ARG A 357 -14.35 15.02 -34.24
C ARG A 357 -13.00 14.59 -33.70
N TRP A 358 -12.18 15.57 -33.29
CA TRP A 358 -10.90 15.34 -32.66
C TRP A 358 -10.87 15.91 -31.25
N GLU A 359 -10.66 15.03 -30.30
CA GLU A 359 -10.59 15.36 -28.88
C GLU A 359 -9.20 15.02 -28.32
N THR A 360 -8.73 15.83 -27.39
CA THR A 360 -7.48 15.59 -26.67
C THR A 360 -7.76 15.74 -25.19
N ALA A 361 -7.29 14.79 -24.38
CA ALA A 361 -7.26 14.87 -22.93
C ALA A 361 -5.81 14.81 -22.45
N PHE A 362 -5.44 15.72 -21.58
CA PHE A 362 -4.11 15.81 -20.98
C PHE A 362 -4.23 15.82 -19.48
N THR A 363 -3.37 15.06 -18.79
CA THR A 363 -3.22 15.12 -17.33
C THR A 363 -1.77 15.29 -16.96
N LEU A 364 -1.51 16.08 -15.93
CA LEU A 364 -0.19 16.28 -15.35
C LEU A 364 -0.33 16.33 -13.84
N ALA A 365 0.55 15.62 -13.14
CA ALA A 365 0.65 15.67 -11.68
C ALA A 365 2.10 15.82 -11.25
N HIS A 366 2.34 16.76 -10.35
CA HIS A 366 3.60 16.89 -9.61
C HIS A 366 3.34 16.53 -8.16
N ASN A 367 4.02 15.47 -7.68
CA ASN A 367 3.86 14.95 -6.33
C ASN A 367 5.17 15.14 -5.55
N HIS A 368 5.06 15.71 -4.36
CA HIS A 368 6.13 15.79 -3.37
C HIS A 368 5.66 15.19 -2.07
N ASN A 369 6.40 14.22 -1.52
CA ASN A 369 6.17 13.70 -0.20
C ASN A 369 7.46 13.80 0.64
N GLU A 370 7.29 13.93 1.94
CA GLU A 370 8.38 14.19 2.87
C GLU A 370 8.05 13.62 4.24
N VAL A 371 8.97 12.86 4.81
CA VAL A 371 8.89 12.40 6.19
C VAL A 371 9.21 13.60 7.10
N LEU A 372 8.25 13.99 7.95
CA LEU A 372 8.44 15.09 8.89
C LEU A 372 9.00 14.60 10.23
N GLU A 373 8.53 13.41 10.66
CA GLU A 373 8.91 12.78 11.92
C GLU A 373 8.81 11.26 11.76
N ILE A 374 9.67 10.48 12.44
CA ILE A 374 9.68 9.02 12.33
C ILE A 374 9.17 8.37 13.62
N ASN A 375 9.91 8.49 14.74
CA ASN A 375 9.63 7.77 15.99
C ASN A 375 9.78 8.63 17.25
N GLY A 376 9.67 9.96 17.12
CA GLY A 376 9.83 10.91 18.23
C GLY A 376 11.29 11.17 18.64
N SER A 377 12.26 10.47 18.07
CA SER A 377 13.68 10.65 18.40
C SER A 377 14.32 11.83 17.68
N GLY A 378 13.71 12.32 16.59
CA GLY A 378 14.27 13.35 15.73
C GLY A 378 15.50 12.89 14.93
N THR A 379 15.72 11.59 14.80
CA THR A 379 16.85 10.99 14.07
C THR A 379 16.37 10.12 12.91
N ASP A 380 17.21 10.02 11.88
CA ASP A 380 16.97 9.14 10.74
C ASP A 380 17.08 7.66 11.17
N LEU A 381 16.39 6.78 10.46
CA LEU A 381 16.48 5.33 10.58
C LEU A 381 16.96 4.72 9.24
N PRO A 382 18.29 4.75 8.98
CA PRO A 382 18.84 4.32 7.70
C PRO A 382 18.58 2.84 7.37
N ASN A 383 18.53 1.97 8.38
CA ASN A 383 18.24 0.54 8.19
C ASN A 383 16.82 0.28 7.69
N ASP A 384 15.87 1.15 8.06
CA ASP A 384 14.48 1.09 7.63
C ASP A 384 14.24 1.93 6.36
N GLY A 385 15.28 2.61 5.86
CA GLY A 385 15.19 3.51 4.71
C GLY A 385 14.40 4.79 5.01
N LEU A 386 14.28 5.18 6.27
CA LEU A 386 13.52 6.35 6.70
C LEU A 386 14.44 7.52 7.05
N PHE A 387 14.23 8.64 6.38
CA PHE A 387 15.03 9.86 6.52
C PHE A 387 14.12 11.09 6.64
N ILE A 388 14.32 11.89 7.68
CA ILE A 388 13.59 13.14 7.90
C ILE A 388 13.92 14.12 6.76
N GLY A 389 12.91 14.77 6.20
CA GLY A 389 13.06 15.68 5.06
C GLY A 389 13.25 14.99 3.70
N LYS A 390 13.10 13.66 3.64
CA LYS A 390 13.14 12.89 2.38
C LYS A 390 11.82 12.19 2.10
N SER A 391 11.67 11.72 0.86
CA SER A 391 10.51 10.90 0.48
C SER A 391 10.43 9.63 1.34
N ILE A 392 9.21 9.19 1.65
CA ILE A 392 8.98 7.87 2.28
C ILE A 392 9.35 6.73 1.32
N ASN A 393 9.26 6.96 0.01
CA ASN A 393 9.65 6.01 -1.02
C ASN A 393 11.05 6.36 -1.51
N ASN A 394 12.05 5.84 -0.86
CA ASN A 394 13.43 6.07 -1.23
C ASN A 394 14.24 4.77 -1.25
N VAL A 395 15.41 4.83 -1.87
CA VAL A 395 16.43 3.79 -1.86
C VAL A 395 17.67 4.39 -1.20
N TYR A 396 18.14 3.75 -0.14
CA TYR A 396 19.41 4.08 0.50
C TYR A 396 20.48 3.11 0.06
N GLY A 397 21.45 3.57 -0.70
CA GLY A 397 22.46 2.68 -1.28
C GLY A 397 23.64 3.41 -1.87
N TYR A 398 24.61 2.62 -2.30
CA TYR A 398 25.82 3.10 -2.95
C TYR A 398 25.53 3.58 -4.38
N GLN A 399 26.25 4.61 -4.80
CA GLN A 399 26.24 5.05 -6.20
C GLN A 399 27.27 4.24 -6.98
N TRP A 400 26.83 3.72 -8.13
CA TRP A 400 27.72 3.07 -9.09
C TRP A 400 28.49 4.10 -9.90
N ASP A 401 29.82 3.89 -10.10
CA ASP A 401 30.73 4.80 -10.82
C ASP A 401 31.41 4.12 -12.03
N GLY A 402 31.20 2.84 -12.22
CA GLY A 402 31.77 2.10 -13.34
C GLY A 402 32.06 0.64 -13.01
N ILE A 403 32.78 -0.01 -13.90
CA ILE A 403 33.26 -1.39 -13.73
C ILE A 403 34.78 -1.36 -13.79
N VAL A 404 35.42 -2.03 -12.85
CA VAL A 404 36.88 -2.19 -12.83
C VAL A 404 37.33 -2.81 -14.15
N SER A 405 38.23 -2.13 -14.83
CA SER A 405 38.76 -2.55 -16.13
C SER A 405 40.28 -2.58 -16.13
N ASP A 406 40.87 -3.08 -17.21
CA ASP A 406 42.34 -3.10 -17.40
C ASP A 406 42.92 -1.82 -18.03
N LYS A 407 42.06 -0.76 -18.19
CA LYS A 407 42.49 0.54 -18.70
C LYS A 407 43.57 1.17 -17.81
N MET A 408 44.46 1.97 -18.41
CA MET A 408 45.41 2.77 -17.65
C MET A 408 44.71 3.97 -17.01
N MET A 409 45.11 4.27 -15.76
CA MET A 409 44.66 5.44 -15.01
C MET A 409 45.80 6.04 -14.23
N ALA A 410 45.72 7.33 -13.96
CA ALA A 410 46.63 7.96 -12.98
C ALA A 410 46.18 7.64 -11.56
N VAL A 411 47.07 7.25 -10.69
CA VAL A 411 46.79 6.99 -9.27
C VAL A 411 46.18 8.26 -8.65
N PRO A 412 44.98 8.17 -8.05
CA PRO A 412 44.37 9.30 -7.39
C PRO A 412 45.17 9.79 -6.18
N ASP A 413 45.16 11.10 -5.91
CA ASP A 413 45.73 11.68 -4.70
C ASP A 413 44.73 11.55 -3.55
N ASN A 414 44.65 10.35 -2.97
CA ASN A 414 43.79 10.08 -1.82
C ASN A 414 44.56 9.30 -0.73
N ASP A 415 44.00 9.28 0.47
CA ASP A 415 44.66 8.71 1.64
C ASP A 415 44.93 7.22 1.54
N ILE A 416 44.03 6.45 0.92
CA ILE A 416 44.17 5.01 0.82
C ILE A 416 45.33 4.63 -0.14
N ALA A 417 45.44 5.35 -1.26
CA ALA A 417 46.55 5.15 -2.19
C ALA A 417 47.91 5.41 -1.47
N LYS A 418 47.99 6.51 -0.71
CA LYS A 418 49.18 6.83 0.10
C LYS A 418 49.48 5.76 1.17
N GLN A 419 48.45 5.28 1.88
CA GLN A 419 48.61 4.21 2.89
C GLN A 419 49.08 2.88 2.26
N LYS A 420 48.68 2.63 1.02
CA LYS A 420 49.13 1.45 0.26
C LYS A 420 50.46 1.64 -0.46
N GLY A 421 51.12 2.79 -0.25
CA GLY A 421 52.44 3.09 -0.83
C GLY A 421 52.39 3.47 -2.31
N LEU A 422 51.23 3.82 -2.85
CA LEU A 422 51.09 4.27 -4.22
C LEU A 422 51.41 5.76 -4.34
N THR A 423 52.12 6.15 -5.40
CA THR A 423 52.49 7.55 -5.64
C THR A 423 51.43 8.20 -6.51
N PRO A 424 50.75 9.29 -6.05
CA PRO A 424 49.79 10.01 -6.84
C PRO A 424 50.32 10.45 -8.20
N GLY A 425 49.51 10.34 -9.24
CA GLY A 425 49.85 10.71 -10.60
C GLY A 425 50.66 9.68 -11.40
N THR A 426 51.12 8.59 -10.79
CA THR A 426 51.74 7.50 -11.54
C THR A 426 50.70 6.69 -12.31
N GLU A 427 51.09 6.30 -13.53
CA GLU A 427 50.23 5.46 -14.37
C GLU A 427 50.22 4.01 -13.90
N MET A 428 49.07 3.43 -13.70
CA MET A 428 48.87 2.01 -13.43
C MET A 428 47.53 1.53 -14.00
N LYS A 429 47.34 0.19 -14.09
CA LYS A 429 46.03 -0.35 -14.48
C LYS A 429 45.01 -0.09 -13.40
N GLU A 430 43.80 0.24 -13.82
CA GLU A 430 42.63 0.44 -12.93
C GLU A 430 42.40 -0.81 -12.04
N ALA A 431 42.45 -2.00 -12.66
CA ALA A 431 42.34 -3.27 -11.93
C ALA A 431 43.40 -3.42 -10.83
N ASP A 432 44.66 -3.05 -11.10
CA ASP A 432 45.74 -3.14 -10.11
C ASP A 432 45.57 -2.12 -8.98
N TYR A 433 45.08 -0.92 -9.30
CA TYR A 433 44.73 0.11 -8.31
C TYR A 433 43.63 -0.37 -7.37
N TYR A 434 42.46 -0.78 -7.94
CA TYR A 434 41.34 -1.21 -7.14
C TYR A 434 41.62 -2.48 -6.36
N TYR A 435 42.40 -3.41 -6.92
CA TYR A 435 42.83 -4.59 -6.18
C TYR A 435 43.74 -4.24 -5.01
N THR A 436 44.73 -3.36 -5.21
CA THR A 436 45.69 -2.94 -4.17
C THR A 436 44.99 -2.17 -3.04
N CYS A 437 44.07 -1.26 -3.39
CA CYS A 437 43.42 -0.40 -2.45
C CYS A 437 42.23 -1.07 -1.73
N TYR A 438 41.43 -1.87 -2.47
CA TYR A 438 40.13 -2.35 -2.00
C TYR A 438 39.91 -3.86 -2.16
N GLY A 439 40.84 -4.58 -2.80
CA GLY A 439 40.70 -6.01 -3.07
C GLY A 439 39.70 -6.32 -4.22
N TRP A 440 39.33 -5.33 -5.03
CA TRP A 440 38.39 -5.53 -6.13
C TRP A 440 39.12 -5.98 -7.40
N THR A 441 38.48 -6.90 -8.13
CA THR A 441 39.05 -7.48 -9.35
C THR A 441 38.32 -6.92 -10.58
N GLU A 442 38.96 -7.10 -11.75
CA GLU A 442 38.36 -6.76 -13.03
C GLU A 442 36.94 -7.34 -13.17
N GLY A 443 36.01 -6.54 -13.70
CA GLY A 443 34.61 -6.90 -13.88
C GLY A 443 33.72 -6.60 -12.68
N GLN A 444 34.29 -6.23 -11.51
CA GLN A 444 33.49 -5.81 -10.36
C GLN A 444 33.00 -4.37 -10.46
N PRO A 445 31.83 -4.03 -9.89
CA PRO A 445 31.33 -2.66 -9.88
C PRO A 445 32.19 -1.76 -8.98
N ILE A 446 32.47 -0.54 -9.47
CA ILE A 446 33.12 0.52 -8.71
C ILE A 446 32.03 1.29 -7.95
N ILE A 447 32.16 1.33 -6.63
CA ILE A 447 31.34 2.17 -5.77
C ILE A 447 31.95 3.57 -5.76
N LYS A 448 31.12 4.61 -5.88
CA LYS A 448 31.57 5.99 -5.80
C LYS A 448 31.89 6.37 -4.36
N ASP A 449 33.07 6.88 -4.14
CA ASP A 449 33.45 7.58 -2.92
C ASP A 449 32.75 8.95 -2.92
N VAL A 450 31.71 9.06 -2.11
CA VAL A 450 30.80 10.22 -2.12
C VAL A 450 31.32 11.33 -1.22
N ASN A 451 31.96 10.97 -0.11
CA ASN A 451 32.51 11.92 0.87
C ASN A 451 33.96 12.31 0.56
N GLY A 452 34.64 11.58 -0.34
CA GLY A 452 36.00 11.85 -0.79
C GLY A 452 37.09 11.44 0.22
N ASP A 453 36.74 10.55 1.18
CA ASP A 453 37.68 10.12 2.21
C ASP A 453 38.58 8.95 1.77
N GLY A 454 38.37 8.43 0.57
CA GLY A 454 39.10 7.31 -0.02
C GLY A 454 38.76 5.95 0.57
N LYS A 455 37.71 5.83 1.36
CA LYS A 455 37.23 4.57 1.95
C LYS A 455 35.81 4.32 1.51
N PHE A 456 35.46 3.06 1.33
CA PHE A 456 34.07 2.69 1.05
C PHE A 456 33.41 2.25 2.34
N SER A 457 32.41 3.01 2.75
CA SER A 457 31.70 2.80 4.01
C SER A 457 30.22 3.23 3.84
N ASP A 458 29.43 3.06 4.88
CA ASP A 458 28.04 3.54 4.88
C ASP A 458 27.93 5.06 4.69
N ALA A 459 29.01 5.82 4.89
CA ALA A 459 29.07 7.26 4.62
C ALA A 459 28.99 7.61 3.12
N ASP A 460 29.24 6.63 2.23
CA ASP A 460 29.13 6.77 0.78
C ASP A 460 27.74 6.45 0.22
N LYS A 461 26.84 5.96 1.08
CA LYS A 461 25.48 5.73 0.69
C LYS A 461 24.73 7.04 0.55
N LYS A 462 23.84 7.11 -0.45
CA LYS A 462 22.93 8.25 -0.68
C LYS A 462 21.49 7.80 -0.67
N VAL A 463 20.64 8.75 -0.34
CA VAL A 463 19.18 8.60 -0.43
C VAL A 463 18.72 9.05 -1.81
N TYR A 464 18.12 8.15 -2.55
CA TYR A 464 17.53 8.39 -3.86
C TYR A 464 16.02 8.26 -3.78
N SER A 465 15.27 9.23 -4.33
CA SER A 465 13.82 9.13 -4.37
C SER A 465 13.38 8.20 -5.49
N SER A 466 12.61 7.16 -5.16
CA SER A 466 11.95 6.31 -6.15
C SER A 466 10.63 6.89 -6.66
N ASP A 467 10.19 8.03 -6.13
CA ASP A 467 8.98 8.70 -6.58
C ASP A 467 9.25 9.51 -7.86
N PRO A 468 8.39 9.38 -8.87
CA PRO A 468 8.44 10.27 -10.03
C PRO A 468 8.06 11.69 -9.60
N LYS A 469 8.88 12.67 -10.00
CA LYS A 469 8.58 14.10 -9.77
C LYS A 469 7.37 14.55 -10.56
N ILE A 470 7.23 14.03 -11.79
CA ILE A 470 6.14 14.37 -12.69
C ILE A 470 5.57 13.08 -13.27
N THR A 471 4.25 12.99 -13.29
CA THR A 471 3.51 11.97 -14.03
C THR A 471 2.52 12.64 -14.95
N GLY A 472 2.31 12.11 -16.14
CA GLY A 472 1.37 12.69 -17.07
C GLY A 472 0.84 11.71 -18.09
N SER A 473 -0.30 12.05 -18.66
CA SER A 473 -0.89 11.30 -19.76
C SER A 473 -1.44 12.22 -20.83
N LEU A 474 -1.40 11.76 -22.06
CA LEU A 474 -2.01 12.38 -23.21
C LEU A 474 -2.83 11.32 -23.94
N THR A 475 -4.13 11.55 -24.04
CA THR A 475 -5.03 10.73 -24.85
C THR A 475 -5.57 11.58 -26.00
N SER A 476 -5.52 11.06 -27.21
CA SER A 476 -6.05 11.74 -28.39
C SER A 476 -6.99 10.79 -29.14
N THR A 477 -8.19 11.26 -29.44
CA THR A 477 -9.22 10.49 -30.11
C THR A 477 -9.71 11.26 -31.33
N LEU A 478 -9.63 10.62 -32.49
CA LEU A 478 -10.13 11.12 -33.76
C LEU A 478 -11.27 10.22 -34.25
N THR A 479 -12.45 10.81 -34.41
CA THR A 479 -13.63 10.09 -34.90
C THR A 479 -14.07 10.67 -36.25
N TRP A 480 -14.35 9.81 -37.22
CA TRP A 480 -14.89 10.20 -38.52
C TRP A 480 -15.83 9.13 -39.06
N LYS A 481 -17.09 9.52 -39.32
CA LYS A 481 -18.12 8.66 -39.97
C LYS A 481 -18.22 7.24 -39.36
N GLY A 482 -18.12 7.11 -38.04
CA GLY A 482 -18.20 5.83 -37.33
C GLY A 482 -16.87 5.07 -37.19
N ILE A 483 -15.77 5.61 -37.74
CA ILE A 483 -14.42 5.10 -37.51
C ILE A 483 -13.82 5.94 -36.38
N GLU A 484 -13.24 5.26 -35.37
CA GLU A 484 -12.56 5.90 -34.26
C GLU A 484 -11.10 5.43 -34.22
N PHE A 485 -10.18 6.39 -34.10
CA PHE A 485 -8.78 6.15 -33.82
C PHE A 485 -8.39 6.85 -32.51
N ALA A 486 -7.96 6.07 -31.54
CA ALA A 486 -7.54 6.60 -30.25
C ALA A 486 -6.14 6.08 -29.90
N PHE A 487 -5.32 6.94 -29.29
CA PHE A 487 -4.09 6.54 -28.65
C PHE A 487 -3.92 7.23 -27.30
N SER A 488 -3.21 6.57 -26.40
CA SER A 488 -2.87 7.11 -25.08
C SER A 488 -1.39 6.95 -24.83
N LEU A 489 -0.76 8.02 -24.37
CA LEU A 489 0.62 8.05 -23.90
C LEU A 489 0.61 8.32 -22.40
N TYR A 490 1.45 7.59 -21.68
CA TYR A 490 1.65 7.79 -20.24
C TYR A 490 3.15 7.89 -19.97
N GLY A 491 3.54 8.85 -19.16
CA GLY A 491 4.94 9.08 -18.83
C GLY A 491 5.15 9.37 -17.34
N LYS A 492 6.30 8.92 -16.83
CA LYS A 492 6.83 9.26 -15.51
C LYS A 492 8.22 9.84 -15.72
N TYR A 493 8.54 10.91 -15.00
CA TYR A 493 9.82 11.59 -15.07
C TYR A 493 10.38 11.92 -13.70
N GLY A 494 11.72 11.86 -13.57
CA GLY A 494 12.42 12.24 -12.34
C GLY A 494 12.41 11.19 -11.24
N GLN A 495 12.17 9.93 -11.60
CA GLN A 495 12.34 8.76 -10.76
C GLN A 495 13.80 8.28 -10.89
N THR A 496 14.43 7.94 -9.78
CA THR A 496 15.81 7.40 -9.75
C THR A 496 15.79 5.90 -9.61
#